data_1bb11e675ef6fb420da267dda01ec968
#
_entry.id   1bb11e675ef6fb420da267dda01ec968
#
_cell.length_a   1.000
_cell.length_b   1.000
_cell.length_c   1.000
_cell.angle_alpha   90.00
_cell.angle_beta   90.00
_cell.angle_gamma   90.00
#
_symmetry.space_group_name_H-M   'P 1'
#
loop_
_entity.id
_entity.type
_entity.pdbx_description
1 polymer ?
#
loop_
_entity_poly.entity_id
_entity_poly.type
_entity_poly.pdbx_seq_one_letter_code
_entity_poly.pdbx_strand_id
1 'polypeptide(L)'
;MSSRQQEERIASVRQFNRFFTRQIGVLREGLLHSPYSLTEARILYELHQRQNLTSSDLYRELGLDAGYLSRLVAGLEQKGLLEKVRSERDGRQRLLVLTEEGEKAAELLDKRSHDEIAELLATLSEGEQQRMLKAMETIEGIFSTGLKYAEPFFLRTHEPGDMGWVTHRHGVLYAQEYGWNEQFEALVAQIVADFIRQYQPERERCWIAEMNGEIVGSVFLVQVSEEVAKLRLLLVEPKARGMGLGSRLVEECMRFAKKRGYKKIQLWTNSVLVEARHIYEKKGFQLVEEEAHRSYGKELVGETWEMGLEER
;
A
#
# COMPACT_ATOMS: atom_id res chain seq x y z
N MET A 1 -17.14 7.11 -17.62
CA MET A 1 -17.53 8.01 -16.51
C MET A 1 -18.36 9.13 -17.07
N SER A 2 -19.49 9.52 -16.43
CA SER A 2 -20.27 10.65 -16.90
C SER A 2 -19.54 11.97 -16.57
N SER A 3 -19.69 12.99 -17.44
CA SER A 3 -19.13 14.35 -17.24
C SER A 3 -19.49 14.92 -15.86
N ARG A 4 -20.69 14.66 -15.37
CA ARG A 4 -21.18 15.12 -14.07
C ARG A 4 -20.40 14.51 -12.88
N GLN A 5 -20.07 13.23 -12.92
CA GLN A 5 -19.27 12.58 -11.86
C GLN A 5 -17.85 13.12 -11.80
N GLN A 6 -17.30 13.51 -12.94
CA GLN A 6 -15.98 14.13 -13.00
C GLN A 6 -15.99 15.54 -12.38
N GLU A 7 -16.98 16.35 -12.68
CA GLU A 7 -17.13 17.68 -12.08
C GLU A 7 -17.33 17.65 -10.57
N GLU A 8 -18.12 16.70 -10.05
CA GLU A 8 -18.31 16.50 -8.60
C GLU A 8 -17.00 16.16 -7.90
N ARG A 9 -16.15 15.29 -8.50
CA ARG A 9 -14.82 14.96 -7.97
C ARG A 9 -13.87 16.16 -7.98
N ILE A 10 -13.85 16.91 -9.07
CA ILE A 10 -13.05 18.15 -9.18
C ILE A 10 -13.46 19.14 -8.10
N ALA A 11 -14.76 19.34 -7.89
CA ALA A 11 -15.27 20.24 -6.87
C ALA A 11 -14.84 19.80 -5.46
N SER A 12 -14.90 18.50 -5.15
CA SER A 12 -14.48 17.92 -3.86
C SER A 12 -12.99 18.13 -3.59
N VAL A 13 -12.12 17.84 -4.58
CA VAL A 13 -10.67 18.07 -4.44
C VAL A 13 -10.37 19.56 -4.23
N ARG A 14 -11.00 20.46 -5.00
CA ARG A 14 -10.84 21.91 -4.82
C ARG A 14 -11.31 22.40 -3.45
N GLN A 15 -12.38 21.82 -2.92
CA GLN A 15 -12.88 22.14 -1.57
C GLN A 15 -11.87 21.68 -0.51
N PHE A 16 -11.37 20.45 -0.61
CA PHE A 16 -10.35 19.93 0.29
C PHE A 16 -9.09 20.79 0.27
N ASN A 17 -8.57 21.15 -0.90
CA ASN A 17 -7.37 21.98 -1.01
C ASN A 17 -7.56 23.34 -0.30
N ARG A 18 -8.71 24.02 -0.48
CA ARG A 18 -9.00 25.28 0.22
C ARG A 18 -9.10 25.11 1.74
N PHE A 19 -9.71 24.02 2.20
CA PHE A 19 -9.78 23.69 3.63
C PHE A 19 -8.37 23.44 4.19
N PHE A 20 -7.63 22.57 3.54
CA PHE A 20 -6.33 22.10 4.04
C PHE A 20 -5.28 23.21 4.06
N THR A 21 -5.15 24.03 3.01
CA THR A 21 -4.23 25.17 2.97
C THR A 21 -4.53 26.20 4.06
N ARG A 22 -5.79 26.39 4.43
CA ARG A 22 -6.17 27.22 5.58
C ARG A 22 -5.75 26.56 6.90
N GLN A 23 -5.98 25.26 7.03
CA GLN A 23 -5.72 24.50 8.27
C GLN A 23 -4.22 24.46 8.60
N ILE A 24 -3.35 24.25 7.61
CA ILE A 24 -1.89 24.23 7.78
C ILE A 24 -1.24 25.63 7.78
N GLY A 25 -2.03 26.68 7.83
CA GLY A 25 -1.52 28.04 8.04
C GLY A 25 -0.71 28.65 6.88
N VAL A 26 -0.63 27.98 5.71
CA VAL A 26 0.16 28.47 4.53
C VAL A 26 -0.21 29.88 4.06
N LEU A 27 -1.45 30.31 4.33
CA LEU A 27 -1.95 31.63 3.93
C LEU A 27 -1.67 32.72 4.97
N ARG A 28 -1.05 32.40 6.11
CA ARG A 28 -0.69 33.40 7.12
C ARG A 28 0.54 34.18 6.67
N GLU A 29 0.61 35.48 6.98
CA GLU A 29 1.82 36.26 6.81
C GLU A 29 2.91 35.74 7.77
N GLY A 30 4.07 35.34 7.21
CA GLY A 30 5.18 34.74 7.97
C GLY A 30 4.90 33.30 8.38
N LEU A 31 5.42 32.35 7.60
CA LEU A 31 5.34 30.94 7.95
C LEU A 31 5.94 30.68 9.32
N LEU A 32 5.22 30.01 10.21
CA LEU A 32 5.71 29.68 11.56
C LEU A 32 6.21 30.91 12.35
N HIS A 33 5.56 32.05 12.19
CA HIS A 33 5.98 33.34 12.80
C HIS A 33 7.45 33.70 12.50
N SER A 34 7.94 33.37 11.31
CA SER A 34 9.30 33.64 10.85
C SER A 34 9.34 34.69 9.73
N PRO A 35 10.49 35.30 9.44
CA PRO A 35 10.65 36.22 8.32
C PRO A 35 10.80 35.51 6.97
N TYR A 36 10.66 34.18 6.93
CA TYR A 36 10.89 33.37 5.74
C TYR A 36 9.57 33.05 5.05
N SER A 37 9.59 33.06 3.72
CA SER A 37 8.52 32.49 2.93
C SER A 37 8.47 30.96 3.06
N LEU A 38 7.33 30.34 2.74
CA LEU A 38 7.19 28.88 2.74
C LEU A 38 8.32 28.20 1.94
N THR A 39 8.67 28.76 0.77
CA THR A 39 9.69 28.16 -0.09
C THR A 39 11.10 28.32 0.49
N GLU A 40 11.42 29.49 1.11
CA GLU A 40 12.69 29.67 1.81
C GLU A 40 12.81 28.72 3.02
N ALA A 41 11.76 28.60 3.82
CA ALA A 41 11.72 27.67 4.95
C ALA A 41 11.90 26.20 4.49
N ARG A 42 11.28 25.82 3.36
CA ARG A 42 11.44 24.48 2.79
C ARG A 42 12.85 24.21 2.30
N ILE A 43 13.52 25.18 1.68
CA ILE A 43 14.93 25.05 1.28
C ILE A 43 15.83 24.88 2.52
N LEU A 44 15.65 25.68 3.57
CA LEU A 44 16.41 25.55 4.81
C LEU A 44 16.21 24.18 5.45
N TYR A 45 14.97 23.67 5.49
CA TYR A 45 14.66 22.36 6.00
C TYR A 45 15.36 21.23 5.22
N GLU A 46 15.28 21.24 3.87
CA GLU A 46 15.94 20.22 3.06
C GLU A 46 17.47 20.20 3.24
N LEU A 47 18.09 21.39 3.36
CA LEU A 47 19.52 21.51 3.58
C LEU A 47 19.93 21.08 5.00
N HIS A 48 19.06 21.28 5.99
CA HIS A 48 19.28 20.82 7.37
C HIS A 48 19.18 19.29 7.49
N GLN A 49 18.18 18.69 6.83
CA GLN A 49 17.96 17.24 6.91
C GLN A 49 18.96 16.42 6.07
N ARG A 50 19.53 17.02 5.02
CA ARG A 50 20.39 16.29 4.07
C ARG A 50 21.64 17.08 3.72
N GLN A 51 22.78 16.44 3.88
CA GLN A 51 24.07 17.02 3.49
C GLN A 51 24.34 16.84 1.98
N ASN A 52 25.18 17.71 1.43
CA ASN A 52 25.70 17.63 0.06
C ASN A 52 24.66 17.79 -1.05
N LEU A 53 23.60 18.56 -0.84
CA LEU A 53 22.63 18.87 -1.87
C LEU A 53 23.16 19.93 -2.85
N THR A 54 22.83 19.74 -4.14
CA THR A 54 23.04 20.74 -5.19
C THR A 54 21.77 21.51 -5.49
N SER A 55 21.84 22.64 -6.17
CA SER A 55 20.65 23.33 -6.69
C SER A 55 19.81 22.42 -7.63
N SER A 56 20.42 21.48 -8.34
CA SER A 56 19.73 20.52 -9.20
C SER A 56 18.94 19.50 -8.40
N ASP A 57 19.42 19.12 -7.21
CA ASP A 57 18.70 18.22 -6.31
C ASP A 57 17.47 18.90 -5.73
N LEU A 58 17.61 20.13 -5.25
CA LEU A 58 16.49 20.96 -4.77
C LEU A 58 15.46 21.23 -5.88
N TYR A 59 15.90 21.49 -7.12
CA TYR A 59 15.02 21.67 -8.26
C TYR A 59 14.11 20.46 -8.48
N ARG A 60 14.69 19.25 -8.49
CA ARG A 60 13.94 18.01 -8.66
C ARG A 60 13.00 17.71 -7.50
N GLU A 61 13.47 17.96 -6.28
CA GLU A 61 12.72 17.68 -5.06
C GLU A 61 11.50 18.59 -4.90
N LEU A 62 11.72 19.90 -5.06
CA LEU A 62 10.72 20.91 -4.79
C LEU A 62 9.81 21.21 -5.99
N GLY A 63 10.15 20.71 -7.18
CA GLY A 63 9.38 20.97 -8.39
C GLY A 63 9.29 22.44 -8.78
N LEU A 64 10.26 23.26 -8.38
CA LEU A 64 10.27 24.71 -8.60
C LEU A 64 10.87 25.05 -9.97
N ASP A 65 10.53 26.22 -10.53
CA ASP A 65 11.24 26.78 -11.67
C ASP A 65 12.71 27.07 -11.33
N ALA A 66 13.63 26.71 -12.24
CA ALA A 66 15.07 26.84 -12.00
C ALA A 66 15.52 28.29 -11.76
N GLY A 67 14.94 29.26 -12.48
CA GLY A 67 15.22 30.68 -12.30
C GLY A 67 14.67 31.19 -10.97
N TYR A 68 13.53 30.72 -10.54
CA TYR A 68 12.94 31.07 -9.24
C TYR A 68 13.79 30.49 -8.08
N LEU A 69 14.17 29.20 -8.15
CA LEU A 69 15.04 28.58 -7.16
C LEU A 69 16.39 29.32 -7.06
N SER A 70 17.00 29.67 -8.21
CA SER A 70 18.27 30.40 -8.24
C SER A 70 18.19 31.75 -7.49
N ARG A 71 17.08 32.49 -7.65
CA ARG A 71 16.85 33.76 -6.93
C ARG A 71 16.70 33.53 -5.42
N LEU A 72 15.96 32.50 -5.01
CA LEU A 72 15.79 32.18 -3.59
C LEU A 72 17.12 31.79 -2.93
N VAL A 73 17.89 30.89 -3.58
CA VAL A 73 19.21 30.49 -3.10
C VAL A 73 20.17 31.72 -2.98
N ALA A 74 20.17 32.60 -3.99
CA ALA A 74 20.98 33.84 -3.92
C ALA A 74 20.48 34.75 -2.80
N GLY A 75 19.18 34.87 -2.56
CA GLY A 75 18.65 35.65 -1.43
C GLY A 75 19.00 35.08 -0.08
N LEU A 76 18.97 33.77 0.10
CA LEU A 76 19.40 33.10 1.33
C LEU A 76 20.92 33.22 1.55
N GLU A 77 21.74 33.16 0.48
CA GLU A 77 23.17 33.40 0.50
C GLU A 77 23.50 34.86 0.94
N GLN A 78 22.76 35.86 0.38
CA GLN A 78 22.91 37.28 0.82
C GLN A 78 22.48 37.49 2.26
N LYS A 79 21.52 36.74 2.77
CA LYS A 79 21.12 36.78 4.19
C LYS A 79 22.14 36.07 5.10
N GLY A 80 23.19 35.46 4.55
CA GLY A 80 24.21 34.73 5.30
C GLY A 80 23.72 33.39 5.88
N LEU A 81 22.65 32.81 5.33
CA LEU A 81 22.05 31.57 5.85
C LEU A 81 22.57 30.31 5.15
N LEU A 82 23.11 30.44 3.95
CA LEU A 82 23.76 29.35 3.23
C LEU A 82 25.00 29.87 2.44
N GLU A 83 25.84 28.91 2.07
CA GLU A 83 27.00 29.15 1.21
C GLU A 83 27.12 28.06 0.14
N LYS A 84 27.84 28.38 -0.96
CA LYS A 84 28.12 27.44 -2.05
C LYS A 84 29.54 26.92 -1.95
N VAL A 85 29.71 25.67 -1.58
CA VAL A 85 31.01 25.01 -1.44
C VAL A 85 31.30 24.13 -2.64
N ARG A 86 32.56 24.07 -3.07
CA ARG A 86 32.96 23.16 -4.17
C ARG A 86 32.95 21.72 -3.68
N SER A 87 32.33 20.82 -4.47
CA SER A 87 32.31 19.39 -4.14
C SER A 87 33.74 18.80 -4.23
N GLU A 88 34.15 18.08 -3.22
CA GLU A 88 35.42 17.33 -3.22
C GLU A 88 35.38 16.13 -4.18
N ARG A 89 34.19 15.57 -4.47
CA ARG A 89 34.01 14.41 -5.35
C ARG A 89 33.93 14.78 -6.82
N ASP A 90 33.30 15.93 -7.13
CA ASP A 90 33.19 16.48 -8.47
C ASP A 90 33.36 18.00 -8.44
N GLY A 91 34.56 18.47 -8.74
CA GLY A 91 34.91 19.89 -8.68
C GLY A 91 34.08 20.80 -9.60
N ARG A 92 33.21 20.27 -10.46
CA ARG A 92 32.27 21.04 -11.29
C ARG A 92 30.96 21.34 -10.56
N GLN A 93 30.65 20.60 -9.48
CA GLN A 93 29.44 20.77 -8.70
C GLN A 93 29.66 21.76 -7.56
N ARG A 94 28.62 22.55 -7.27
CA ARG A 94 28.52 23.41 -6.11
C ARG A 94 27.48 22.84 -5.17
N LEU A 95 27.91 22.50 -3.96
CA LEU A 95 27.04 22.06 -2.88
C LEU A 95 26.50 23.28 -2.15
N LEU A 96 25.26 23.20 -1.72
CA LEU A 96 24.61 24.16 -0.86
C LEU A 96 24.78 23.68 0.60
N VAL A 97 25.35 24.51 1.42
CA VAL A 97 25.62 24.19 2.83
C VAL A 97 25.04 25.32 3.69
N LEU A 98 24.37 24.97 4.77
CA LEU A 98 23.91 25.96 5.74
C LEU A 98 25.14 26.55 6.49
N THR A 99 25.10 27.83 6.76
CA THR A 99 26.00 28.47 7.71
C THR A 99 25.52 28.18 9.14
N GLU A 100 26.32 28.58 10.16
CA GLU A 100 25.88 28.48 11.56
C GLU A 100 24.56 29.22 11.82
N GLU A 101 24.35 30.37 11.19
CA GLU A 101 23.11 31.15 11.28
C GLU A 101 21.98 30.46 10.50
N GLY A 102 22.28 29.77 9.37
CA GLY A 102 21.34 28.97 8.63
C GLY A 102 20.88 27.76 9.42
N GLU A 103 21.76 27.05 10.10
CA GLU A 103 21.41 25.92 10.97
C GLU A 103 20.49 26.37 12.12
N LYS A 104 20.83 27.46 12.82
CA LYS A 104 19.98 28.04 13.88
C LYS A 104 18.57 28.40 13.34
N ALA A 105 18.51 28.97 12.13
CA ALA A 105 17.25 29.32 11.50
C ALA A 105 16.42 28.08 11.16
N ALA A 106 17.04 27.02 10.62
CA ALA A 106 16.39 25.77 10.31
C ALA A 106 15.89 25.05 11.57
N GLU A 107 16.70 24.94 12.60
CA GLU A 107 16.32 24.37 13.91
C GLU A 107 15.13 25.09 14.54
N LEU A 108 15.11 26.44 14.47
CA LEU A 108 14.02 27.24 14.99
C LEU A 108 12.71 26.99 14.21
N LEU A 109 12.80 26.89 12.88
CA LEU A 109 11.65 26.57 12.02
C LEU A 109 11.12 25.17 12.28
N ASP A 110 12.01 24.20 12.41
CA ASP A 110 11.64 22.80 12.72
C ASP A 110 10.94 22.71 14.08
N LYS A 111 11.49 23.31 15.11
CA LYS A 111 10.87 23.39 16.43
C LYS A 111 9.48 24.02 16.39
N ARG A 112 9.31 25.15 15.71
CA ARG A 112 8.01 25.83 15.62
C ARG A 112 6.97 25.00 14.83
N SER A 113 7.42 24.32 13.77
CA SER A 113 6.61 23.38 13.03
C SER A 113 6.15 22.22 13.91
N HIS A 114 7.07 21.63 14.66
CA HIS A 114 6.77 20.59 15.63
C HIS A 114 5.73 21.04 16.66
N ASP A 115 5.94 22.21 17.26
CA ASP A 115 5.06 22.74 18.31
C ASP A 115 3.64 23.02 17.75
N GLU A 116 3.52 23.61 16.55
CA GLU A 116 2.23 23.83 15.89
C GLU A 116 1.47 22.52 15.57
N ILE A 117 2.18 21.51 15.10
CA ILE A 117 1.58 20.20 14.86
C ILE A 117 1.21 19.49 16.17
N ALA A 118 2.05 19.59 17.20
CA ALA A 118 1.74 19.04 18.52
C ALA A 118 0.47 19.66 19.13
N GLU A 119 0.31 20.99 19.01
CA GLU A 119 -0.91 21.69 19.44
C GLU A 119 -2.13 21.23 18.65
N LEU A 120 -2.02 21.06 17.34
CA LEU A 120 -3.10 20.53 16.50
C LEU A 120 -3.51 19.12 16.97
N LEU A 121 -2.55 18.22 17.14
CA LEU A 121 -2.80 16.84 17.56
C LEU A 121 -3.41 16.77 18.95
N ALA A 122 -3.01 17.66 19.87
CA ALA A 122 -3.56 17.70 21.23
C ALA A 122 -5.06 18.03 21.27
N THR A 123 -5.62 18.62 20.21
CA THR A 123 -7.07 18.88 20.09
C THR A 123 -7.88 17.65 19.66
N LEU A 124 -7.22 16.59 19.22
CA LEU A 124 -7.83 15.40 18.63
C LEU A 124 -7.72 14.22 19.61
N SER A 125 -8.76 13.39 19.67
CA SER A 125 -8.69 12.10 20.33
C SER A 125 -7.73 11.16 19.58
N GLU A 126 -7.19 10.14 20.28
CA GLU A 126 -6.29 9.12 19.69
C GLU A 126 -6.88 8.49 18.42
N GLY A 127 -8.16 8.12 18.44
CA GLY A 127 -8.84 7.55 17.28
C GLY A 127 -8.98 8.53 16.10
N GLU A 128 -9.06 9.84 16.35
CA GLU A 128 -9.08 10.87 15.30
C GLU A 128 -7.69 11.08 14.71
N GLN A 129 -6.65 11.09 15.55
CA GLN A 129 -5.27 11.15 15.11
C GLN A 129 -4.93 9.99 14.17
N GLN A 130 -5.25 8.76 14.57
CA GLN A 130 -5.00 7.57 13.74
C GLN A 130 -5.76 7.62 12.42
N ARG A 131 -7.04 8.05 12.40
CA ARG A 131 -7.80 8.22 11.16
C ARG A 131 -7.21 9.29 10.25
N MET A 132 -6.74 10.40 10.82
CA MET A 132 -6.10 11.47 10.07
C MET A 132 -4.78 11.00 9.44
N LEU A 133 -3.90 10.34 10.20
CA LEU A 133 -2.63 9.81 9.70
C LEU A 133 -2.85 8.82 8.56
N LYS A 134 -3.79 7.88 8.73
CA LYS A 134 -4.15 6.92 7.68
C LYS A 134 -4.70 7.57 6.41
N ALA A 135 -5.48 8.65 6.55
CA ALA A 135 -5.97 9.40 5.40
C ALA A 135 -4.82 10.13 4.67
N MET A 136 -3.85 10.71 5.40
CA MET A 136 -2.65 11.33 4.84
C MET A 136 -1.79 10.33 4.08
N GLU A 137 -1.50 9.17 4.65
CA GLU A 137 -0.78 8.07 3.98
C GLU A 137 -1.48 7.63 2.69
N THR A 138 -2.81 7.53 2.72
CA THR A 138 -3.60 7.17 1.54
C THR A 138 -3.46 8.21 0.43
N ILE A 139 -3.56 9.50 0.76
CA ILE A 139 -3.41 10.60 -0.20
C ILE A 139 -1.99 10.61 -0.77
N GLU A 140 -0.97 10.51 0.08
CA GLU A 140 0.42 10.49 -0.32
C GLU A 140 0.70 9.31 -1.25
N GLY A 141 0.25 8.10 -0.91
CA GLY A 141 0.39 6.91 -1.75
C GLY A 141 -0.25 7.06 -3.14
N ILE A 142 -1.38 7.77 -3.28
CA ILE A 142 -2.02 8.05 -4.57
C ILE A 142 -1.15 8.97 -5.44
N PHE A 143 -0.51 9.99 -4.86
CA PHE A 143 0.28 10.98 -5.60
C PHE A 143 1.75 10.58 -5.79
N SER A 144 2.30 9.72 -4.94
CA SER A 144 3.68 9.24 -5.01
C SER A 144 3.94 8.26 -6.18
N THR A 145 2.96 8.04 -7.05
CA THR A 145 3.00 7.07 -8.17
C THR A 145 3.94 7.45 -9.33
N GLY A 146 4.97 8.27 -9.11
CA GLY A 146 6.07 8.48 -10.07
C GLY A 146 7.10 7.34 -10.11
N LEU A 147 7.23 6.59 -9.03
CA LEU A 147 7.96 5.33 -8.95
C LEU A 147 7.00 4.32 -8.29
N LYS A 148 6.39 3.47 -9.09
CA LYS A 148 5.81 2.22 -8.59
C LYS A 148 6.95 1.35 -8.06
N TYR A 149 7.50 1.68 -6.90
CA TYR A 149 7.91 0.64 -5.99
C TYR A 149 6.59 -0.03 -5.59
N ALA A 150 6.33 -1.20 -6.14
CA ALA A 150 5.33 -2.08 -5.58
C ALA A 150 5.66 -2.15 -4.10
N GLU A 151 4.83 -1.55 -3.24
CA GLU A 151 5.06 -1.62 -1.81
C GLU A 151 5.21 -3.10 -1.48
N PRO A 152 6.33 -3.51 -0.88
CA PRO A 152 6.59 -4.91 -0.69
C PRO A 152 5.56 -5.44 0.29
N PHE A 153 4.58 -6.19 -0.21
CA PHE A 153 3.74 -7.02 0.65
C PHE A 153 4.62 -8.13 1.24
N PHE A 154 4.39 -8.44 2.48
CA PHE A 154 5.01 -9.61 3.10
C PHE A 154 3.95 -10.67 3.43
N LEU A 155 4.38 -11.92 3.46
CA LEU A 155 3.51 -13.05 3.76
C LEU A 155 3.86 -13.59 5.15
N ARG A 156 2.85 -13.74 5.99
CA ARG A 156 2.97 -14.38 7.30
C ARG A 156 1.98 -15.54 7.44
N THR A 157 2.16 -16.34 8.46
CA THR A 157 1.15 -17.30 8.90
C THR A 157 -0.02 -16.56 9.57
N HIS A 158 -1.17 -17.23 9.66
CA HIS A 158 -2.34 -16.69 10.30
C HIS A 158 -2.15 -16.48 11.82
N GLU A 159 -2.86 -15.50 12.34
CA GLU A 159 -2.93 -15.13 13.75
C GLU A 159 -4.39 -14.99 14.20
N PRO A 160 -4.68 -14.96 15.52
CA PRO A 160 -6.01 -14.67 16.01
C PRO A 160 -6.57 -13.36 15.45
N GLY A 161 -7.79 -13.41 14.89
CA GLY A 161 -8.45 -12.28 14.21
C GLY A 161 -8.46 -12.40 12.69
N ASP A 162 -7.45 -13.01 12.06
CA ASP A 162 -7.35 -13.13 10.60
C ASP A 162 -8.51 -13.93 10.00
N MET A 163 -8.98 -14.94 10.70
CA MET A 163 -10.08 -15.78 10.21
C MET A 163 -11.39 -14.99 10.09
N GLY A 164 -11.62 -14.04 11.01
CA GLY A 164 -12.74 -13.10 10.92
C GLY A 164 -12.60 -12.18 9.71
N TRP A 165 -11.40 -11.67 9.44
CA TRP A 165 -11.11 -10.87 8.25
C TRP A 165 -11.35 -11.67 6.96
N VAL A 166 -10.82 -12.89 6.87
CA VAL A 166 -11.01 -13.76 5.68
C VAL A 166 -12.49 -13.97 5.40
N THR A 167 -13.28 -14.32 6.40
CA THR A 167 -14.73 -14.54 6.24
C THR A 167 -15.43 -13.27 5.77
N HIS A 168 -15.22 -12.17 6.47
CA HIS A 168 -15.82 -10.87 6.14
C HIS A 168 -15.46 -10.41 4.72
N ARG A 169 -14.19 -10.48 4.35
CA ARG A 169 -13.75 -9.95 3.04
C ARG A 169 -14.23 -10.80 1.87
N HIS A 170 -14.25 -12.13 2.03
CA HIS A 170 -14.89 -13.00 1.03
C HIS A 170 -16.37 -12.67 0.85
N GLY A 171 -17.14 -12.56 1.94
CA GLY A 171 -18.55 -12.19 1.88
C GLY A 171 -18.76 -10.85 1.16
N VAL A 172 -18.07 -9.80 1.58
CA VAL A 172 -18.24 -8.44 1.03
C VAL A 172 -17.81 -8.37 -0.44
N LEU A 173 -16.60 -8.84 -0.78
CA LEU A 173 -16.09 -8.69 -2.16
C LEU A 173 -16.88 -9.53 -3.16
N TYR A 174 -17.22 -10.76 -2.81
CA TYR A 174 -17.98 -11.61 -3.73
C TYR A 174 -19.44 -11.17 -3.89
N ALA A 175 -20.04 -10.56 -2.87
CA ALA A 175 -21.32 -9.89 -3.00
C ALA A 175 -21.25 -8.68 -3.94
N GLN A 176 -20.22 -7.84 -3.80
CA GLN A 176 -20.05 -6.63 -4.61
C GLN A 176 -19.69 -6.93 -6.07
N GLU A 177 -18.81 -7.89 -6.31
CA GLU A 177 -18.25 -8.17 -7.63
C GLU A 177 -19.08 -9.18 -8.44
N TYR A 178 -19.70 -10.16 -7.76
CA TYR A 178 -20.42 -11.26 -8.42
C TYR A 178 -21.90 -11.35 -8.03
N GLY A 179 -22.34 -10.54 -7.04
CA GLY A 179 -23.72 -10.55 -6.54
C GLY A 179 -24.10 -11.84 -5.81
N TRP A 180 -23.10 -12.48 -5.16
CA TRP A 180 -23.35 -13.67 -4.35
C TRP A 180 -23.97 -13.30 -3.01
N ASN A 181 -24.86 -14.17 -2.50
CA ASN A 181 -25.56 -13.94 -1.26
C ASN A 181 -24.79 -14.49 -0.03
N GLU A 182 -25.39 -14.33 1.16
CA GLU A 182 -24.85 -14.73 2.46
C GLU A 182 -24.55 -16.23 2.60
N GLN A 183 -25.06 -17.08 1.72
CA GLN A 183 -24.72 -18.51 1.69
C GLN A 183 -23.24 -18.73 1.37
N PHE A 184 -22.63 -17.84 0.58
CA PHE A 184 -21.19 -17.92 0.31
C PHE A 184 -20.39 -17.56 1.54
N GLU A 185 -20.79 -16.53 2.28
CA GLU A 185 -20.14 -16.15 3.55
C GLU A 185 -20.23 -17.29 4.58
N ALA A 186 -21.39 -17.94 4.68
CA ALA A 186 -21.58 -19.11 5.55
C ALA A 186 -20.66 -20.27 5.17
N LEU A 187 -20.47 -20.55 3.86
CA LEU A 187 -19.51 -21.55 3.39
C LEU A 187 -18.07 -21.18 3.80
N VAL A 188 -17.67 -19.95 3.59
CA VAL A 188 -16.31 -19.48 3.97
C VAL A 188 -16.12 -19.61 5.47
N ALA A 189 -17.09 -19.20 6.30
CA ALA A 189 -17.05 -19.33 7.75
C ALA A 189 -16.88 -20.80 8.18
N GLN A 190 -17.58 -21.73 7.54
CA GLN A 190 -17.44 -23.16 7.80
C GLN A 190 -16.03 -23.66 7.46
N ILE A 191 -15.50 -23.31 6.28
CA ILE A 191 -14.15 -23.69 5.84
C ILE A 191 -13.09 -23.21 6.84
N VAL A 192 -13.21 -21.97 7.25
CA VAL A 192 -12.28 -21.34 8.22
C VAL A 192 -12.37 -22.02 9.59
N ALA A 193 -13.58 -22.31 10.07
CA ALA A 193 -13.79 -22.99 11.34
C ALA A 193 -13.20 -24.41 11.33
N ASP A 194 -13.41 -25.14 10.24
CA ASP A 194 -12.88 -26.51 10.07
C ASP A 194 -11.35 -26.49 9.99
N PHE A 195 -10.77 -25.52 9.26
CA PHE A 195 -9.32 -25.33 9.19
C PHE A 195 -8.72 -25.14 10.59
N ILE A 196 -9.26 -24.23 11.41
CA ILE A 196 -8.71 -23.97 12.76
C ILE A 196 -8.84 -25.19 13.68
N ARG A 197 -9.98 -25.90 13.62
CA ARG A 197 -10.23 -27.08 14.46
C ARG A 197 -9.34 -28.27 14.13
N GLN A 198 -8.96 -28.42 12.86
CA GLN A 198 -8.23 -29.57 12.36
C GLN A 198 -6.78 -29.24 11.95
N TYR A 199 -6.35 -28.01 12.19
CA TYR A 199 -5.07 -27.48 11.72
C TYR A 199 -3.88 -28.36 12.08
N GLN A 200 -3.17 -28.81 11.07
CA GLN A 200 -1.94 -29.58 11.16
C GLN A 200 -0.78 -28.77 10.58
N PRO A 201 0.04 -28.09 11.42
CA PRO A 201 1.09 -27.17 10.96
C PRO A 201 2.11 -27.78 10.00
N GLU A 202 2.32 -29.11 10.13
CA GLU A 202 3.24 -29.85 9.27
C GLU A 202 2.65 -30.17 7.88
N ARG A 203 1.33 -30.13 7.75
CA ARG A 203 0.63 -30.51 6.53
C ARG A 203 -0.17 -29.38 5.91
N GLU A 204 -0.56 -28.40 6.68
CA GLU A 204 -1.49 -27.35 6.31
C GLU A 204 -0.90 -25.97 6.61
N ARG A 205 -1.37 -24.96 5.89
CA ARG A 205 -0.99 -23.57 6.15
C ARG A 205 -2.01 -22.58 5.59
N CYS A 206 -2.21 -21.50 6.33
CA CYS A 206 -2.82 -20.29 5.81
C CYS A 206 -1.73 -19.21 5.72
N TRP A 207 -1.64 -18.54 4.57
CA TRP A 207 -0.83 -17.34 4.39
C TRP A 207 -1.75 -16.13 4.37
N ILE A 208 -1.33 -15.12 5.12
CA ILE A 208 -1.91 -13.79 5.14
C ILE A 208 -0.90 -12.86 4.49
N ALA A 209 -1.36 -12.07 3.53
CA ALA A 209 -0.55 -11.02 2.91
C ALA A 209 -0.86 -9.69 3.57
N GLU A 210 0.17 -8.99 4.02
CA GLU A 210 0.08 -7.64 4.57
C GLU A 210 0.84 -6.64 3.72
N MET A 211 0.31 -5.44 3.63
CA MET A 211 0.88 -4.28 2.98
C MET A 211 0.54 -3.06 3.83
N ASN A 212 1.57 -2.32 4.29
CA ASN A 212 1.41 -1.15 5.16
C ASN A 212 0.58 -1.41 6.43
N GLY A 213 0.78 -2.58 7.07
CA GLY A 213 0.04 -2.94 8.29
C GLY A 213 -1.43 -3.32 8.06
N GLU A 214 -1.87 -3.44 6.79
CA GLU A 214 -3.22 -3.89 6.45
C GLU A 214 -3.19 -5.24 5.75
N ILE A 215 -4.12 -6.12 6.10
CA ILE A 215 -4.28 -7.38 5.39
C ILE A 215 -4.83 -7.09 3.99
N VAL A 216 -4.16 -7.63 2.96
CA VAL A 216 -4.51 -7.41 1.55
C VAL A 216 -4.73 -8.70 0.77
N GLY A 217 -4.56 -9.86 1.40
CA GLY A 217 -4.84 -11.14 0.75
C GLY A 217 -4.69 -12.33 1.67
N SER A 218 -5.25 -13.44 1.24
CA SER A 218 -5.15 -14.73 1.94
C SER A 218 -5.12 -15.89 0.95
N VAL A 219 -4.57 -17.02 1.39
CA VAL A 219 -4.71 -18.31 0.74
C VAL A 219 -4.53 -19.43 1.76
N PHE A 220 -5.23 -20.53 1.57
CA PHE A 220 -5.12 -21.72 2.41
C PHE A 220 -4.63 -22.90 1.58
N LEU A 221 -3.79 -23.73 2.19
CA LEU A 221 -3.50 -25.07 1.71
C LEU A 221 -3.87 -26.05 2.81
N VAL A 222 -4.79 -26.96 2.52
CA VAL A 222 -5.29 -27.96 3.46
C VAL A 222 -5.00 -29.38 2.95
N GLN A 223 -4.88 -30.32 3.84
CA GLN A 223 -4.70 -31.72 3.51
C GLN A 223 -6.01 -32.36 3.06
N VAL A 224 -5.97 -33.13 1.96
CA VAL A 224 -7.08 -34.00 1.51
C VAL A 224 -6.72 -35.45 1.77
N SER A 225 -5.44 -35.82 1.50
CA SER A 225 -4.87 -37.13 1.77
C SER A 225 -3.38 -37.00 2.02
N GLU A 226 -2.68 -38.09 2.24
CA GLU A 226 -1.20 -38.08 2.37
C GLU A 226 -0.51 -37.52 1.13
N GLU A 227 -1.08 -37.70 -0.04
CA GLU A 227 -0.47 -37.32 -1.32
C GLU A 227 -1.10 -36.07 -1.95
N VAL A 228 -2.30 -35.64 -1.50
CA VAL A 228 -3.08 -34.58 -2.13
C VAL A 228 -3.33 -33.43 -1.16
N ALA A 229 -2.92 -32.23 -1.55
CA ALA A 229 -3.30 -30.98 -0.89
C ALA A 229 -4.39 -30.24 -1.67
N LYS A 230 -5.17 -29.39 -1.00
CA LYS A 230 -6.22 -28.55 -1.63
C LYS A 230 -5.95 -27.08 -1.31
N LEU A 231 -5.84 -26.27 -2.37
CA LEU A 231 -5.81 -24.82 -2.26
C LEU A 231 -7.23 -24.29 -2.10
N ARG A 232 -7.42 -23.38 -1.14
CA ARG A 232 -8.73 -22.77 -0.84
C ARG A 232 -8.59 -21.31 -0.50
N LEU A 233 -9.71 -20.56 -0.58
CA LEU A 233 -9.86 -19.19 -0.08
C LEU A 233 -8.72 -18.24 -0.53
N LEU A 234 -8.34 -18.31 -1.82
CA LEU A 234 -7.48 -17.31 -2.45
C LEU A 234 -8.27 -16.01 -2.62
N LEU A 235 -7.83 -14.97 -1.96
CA LEU A 235 -8.40 -13.63 -2.07
C LEU A 235 -7.28 -12.60 -2.15
N VAL A 236 -7.48 -11.60 -3.01
CA VAL A 236 -6.62 -10.40 -3.10
C VAL A 236 -7.51 -9.17 -3.11
N GLU A 237 -7.27 -8.26 -2.16
CA GLU A 237 -7.95 -6.98 -2.08
C GLU A 237 -7.79 -6.18 -3.37
N PRO A 238 -8.82 -5.43 -3.81
CA PRO A 238 -8.76 -4.65 -5.05
C PRO A 238 -7.54 -3.72 -5.14
N LYS A 239 -7.13 -3.11 -4.01
CA LYS A 239 -5.96 -2.23 -3.94
C LYS A 239 -4.61 -2.93 -4.18
N ALA A 240 -4.52 -4.25 -3.99
CA ALA A 240 -3.31 -5.06 -4.19
C ALA A 240 -3.33 -5.89 -5.48
N ARG A 241 -4.39 -5.80 -6.29
CA ARG A 241 -4.48 -6.48 -7.59
C ARG A 241 -3.51 -5.87 -8.60
N GLY A 242 -3.09 -6.69 -9.58
CA GLY A 242 -2.11 -6.27 -10.59
C GLY A 242 -0.66 -6.20 -10.10
N MET A 243 -0.40 -6.41 -8.81
CA MET A 243 0.94 -6.40 -8.20
C MET A 243 1.60 -7.79 -8.13
N GLY A 244 0.97 -8.81 -8.69
CA GLY A 244 1.48 -10.19 -8.67
C GLY A 244 1.19 -10.96 -7.38
N LEU A 245 0.47 -10.37 -6.40
CA LEU A 245 0.23 -10.98 -5.09
C LEU A 245 -0.51 -12.33 -5.20
N GLY A 246 -1.57 -12.45 -6.00
CA GLY A 246 -2.29 -13.70 -6.17
C GLY A 246 -1.40 -14.82 -6.69
N SER A 247 -0.56 -14.53 -7.68
CA SER A 247 0.44 -15.47 -8.21
C SER A 247 1.43 -15.90 -7.13
N ARG A 248 1.90 -14.98 -6.30
CA ARG A 248 2.82 -15.23 -5.20
C ARG A 248 2.21 -16.13 -4.12
N LEU A 249 0.94 -15.89 -3.75
CA LEU A 249 0.21 -16.73 -2.79
C LEU A 249 0.07 -18.17 -3.28
N VAL A 250 -0.26 -18.37 -4.56
CA VAL A 250 -0.32 -19.72 -5.17
C VAL A 250 1.06 -20.38 -5.17
N GLU A 251 2.12 -19.64 -5.49
CA GLU A 251 3.51 -20.15 -5.44
C GLU A 251 3.93 -20.62 -4.04
N GLU A 252 3.51 -19.92 -2.98
CA GLU A 252 3.79 -20.36 -1.61
C GLU A 252 3.07 -21.69 -1.30
N CYS A 253 1.82 -21.84 -1.74
CA CYS A 253 1.12 -23.12 -1.61
C CYS A 253 1.87 -24.24 -2.33
N MET A 254 2.33 -24.00 -3.56
CA MET A 254 3.09 -24.98 -4.36
C MET A 254 4.40 -25.35 -3.70
N ARG A 255 5.16 -24.36 -3.19
CA ARG A 255 6.44 -24.57 -2.50
C ARG A 255 6.27 -25.38 -1.22
N PHE A 256 5.26 -25.02 -0.42
CA PHE A 256 4.97 -25.72 0.81
C PHE A 256 4.52 -27.15 0.54
N ALA A 257 3.63 -27.38 -0.41
CA ALA A 257 3.16 -28.71 -0.79
C ALA A 257 4.30 -29.62 -1.22
N LYS A 258 5.21 -29.13 -2.10
CA LYS A 258 6.44 -29.87 -2.48
C LYS A 258 7.29 -30.21 -1.27
N LYS A 259 7.56 -29.23 -0.39
CA LYS A 259 8.37 -29.42 0.82
C LYS A 259 7.77 -30.44 1.78
N ARG A 260 6.45 -30.60 1.79
CA ARG A 260 5.71 -31.54 2.66
C ARG A 260 5.42 -32.89 2.01
N GLY A 261 5.96 -33.12 0.79
CA GLY A 261 5.87 -34.40 0.10
C GLY A 261 4.52 -34.69 -0.55
N TYR A 262 3.71 -33.68 -0.76
CA TYR A 262 2.50 -33.85 -1.57
C TYR A 262 2.86 -34.10 -3.04
N LYS A 263 2.13 -34.97 -3.70
CA LYS A 263 2.30 -35.30 -5.11
C LYS A 263 1.41 -34.46 -6.02
N LYS A 264 0.30 -33.94 -5.46
CA LYS A 264 -0.71 -33.19 -6.22
C LYS A 264 -1.31 -32.07 -5.38
N ILE A 265 -1.61 -30.95 -6.05
CA ILE A 265 -2.48 -29.91 -5.53
C ILE A 265 -3.75 -29.89 -6.37
N GLN A 266 -4.90 -29.87 -5.71
CA GLN A 266 -6.20 -29.60 -6.34
C GLN A 266 -6.80 -28.31 -5.80
N LEU A 267 -7.71 -27.71 -6.55
CA LEU A 267 -8.54 -26.60 -6.13
C LEU A 267 -9.93 -26.70 -6.78
N TRP A 268 -10.89 -26.02 -6.20
CA TRP A 268 -12.21 -25.84 -6.77
C TRP A 268 -12.51 -24.34 -6.85
N THR A 269 -13.06 -23.91 -7.98
CA THR A 269 -13.39 -22.52 -8.26
C THR A 269 -14.68 -22.43 -9.07
N ASN A 270 -15.09 -21.24 -9.49
CA ASN A 270 -16.18 -21.03 -10.42
C ASN A 270 -15.68 -20.35 -11.70
N SER A 271 -16.25 -20.70 -12.84
CA SER A 271 -15.85 -20.19 -14.15
C SER A 271 -15.89 -18.67 -14.28
N VAL A 272 -16.74 -18.00 -13.50
CA VAL A 272 -16.83 -16.52 -13.44
C VAL A 272 -15.62 -15.84 -12.81
N LEU A 273 -14.78 -16.59 -12.06
CA LEU A 273 -13.59 -16.06 -11.37
C LEU A 273 -12.39 -16.04 -12.33
N VAL A 274 -12.50 -15.24 -13.39
CA VAL A 274 -11.57 -15.23 -14.54
C VAL A 274 -10.13 -14.96 -14.12
N GLU A 275 -9.90 -14.01 -13.20
CA GLU A 275 -8.56 -13.64 -12.73
C GLU A 275 -7.89 -14.79 -11.98
N ALA A 276 -8.63 -15.51 -11.15
CA ALA A 276 -8.12 -16.67 -10.44
C ALA A 276 -7.77 -17.82 -11.39
N ARG A 277 -8.64 -18.11 -12.36
CA ARG A 277 -8.41 -19.12 -13.42
C ARG A 277 -7.13 -18.80 -14.18
N HIS A 278 -6.93 -17.57 -14.61
CA HIS A 278 -5.71 -17.14 -15.31
C HIS A 278 -4.44 -17.41 -14.49
N ILE A 279 -4.49 -17.19 -13.16
CA ILE A 279 -3.36 -17.52 -12.28
C ILE A 279 -3.12 -19.03 -12.28
N TYR A 280 -4.17 -19.86 -12.17
CA TYR A 280 -4.05 -21.32 -12.12
C TYR A 280 -3.47 -21.86 -13.43
N GLU A 281 -4.00 -21.45 -14.57
CA GLU A 281 -3.47 -21.82 -15.90
C GLU A 281 -1.99 -21.48 -16.05
N LYS A 282 -1.62 -20.26 -15.69
CA LYS A 282 -0.22 -19.78 -15.76
C LYS A 282 0.71 -20.55 -14.83
N LYS A 283 0.20 -21.11 -13.73
CA LYS A 283 0.97 -21.95 -12.80
C LYS A 283 1.00 -23.43 -13.17
N GLY A 284 0.32 -23.82 -14.24
CA GLY A 284 0.33 -25.17 -14.77
C GLY A 284 -0.76 -26.09 -14.21
N PHE A 285 -1.77 -25.53 -13.52
CA PHE A 285 -2.96 -26.30 -13.20
C PHE A 285 -3.74 -26.61 -14.46
N GLN A 286 -4.39 -27.76 -14.48
CA GLN A 286 -5.24 -28.21 -15.56
C GLN A 286 -6.67 -28.38 -15.07
N LEU A 287 -7.62 -27.93 -15.87
CA LEU A 287 -9.05 -28.15 -15.64
C LEU A 287 -9.36 -29.64 -15.86
N VAL A 288 -9.92 -30.29 -14.85
CA VAL A 288 -10.20 -31.74 -14.90
C VAL A 288 -11.70 -32.05 -14.85
N GLU A 289 -12.52 -31.12 -14.31
CA GLU A 289 -13.96 -31.35 -14.18
C GLU A 289 -14.69 -29.99 -14.17
N GLU A 290 -15.88 -29.99 -14.79
CA GLU A 290 -16.83 -28.87 -14.75
C GLU A 290 -18.21 -29.41 -14.35
N GLU A 291 -18.89 -28.68 -13.44
CA GLU A 291 -20.22 -29.03 -12.98
C GLU A 291 -21.11 -27.79 -12.89
N ALA A 292 -22.23 -27.81 -13.58
CA ALA A 292 -23.25 -26.76 -13.44
C ALA A 292 -23.98 -26.92 -12.10
N HIS A 293 -24.07 -25.84 -11.34
CA HIS A 293 -24.75 -25.86 -10.05
C HIS A 293 -25.47 -24.54 -9.76
N ARG A 294 -26.44 -24.59 -8.85
CA ARG A 294 -27.12 -23.39 -8.37
C ARG A 294 -26.74 -23.13 -6.92
N SER A 295 -25.91 -22.10 -6.70
CA SER A 295 -25.41 -21.71 -5.36
C SER A 295 -25.32 -20.19 -5.23
N TYR A 296 -25.37 -19.71 -4.02
CA TYR A 296 -25.19 -18.29 -3.68
C TYR A 296 -26.17 -17.35 -4.41
N GLY A 297 -27.37 -17.87 -4.73
CA GLY A 297 -28.41 -17.14 -5.47
C GLY A 297 -28.16 -17.01 -6.98
N LYS A 298 -27.19 -17.73 -7.54
CA LYS A 298 -26.81 -17.70 -8.96
C LYS A 298 -26.74 -19.10 -9.57
N GLU A 299 -26.87 -19.14 -10.90
CA GLU A 299 -26.48 -20.30 -11.69
C GLU A 299 -24.99 -20.15 -12.04
N LEU A 300 -24.20 -21.17 -11.72
CA LEU A 300 -22.76 -21.14 -11.79
C LEU A 300 -22.22 -22.42 -12.42
N VAL A 301 -20.98 -22.38 -12.88
CA VAL A 301 -20.24 -23.58 -13.29
C VAL A 301 -19.02 -23.68 -12.36
N GLY A 302 -19.05 -24.73 -11.52
CA GLY A 302 -17.95 -25.12 -10.67
C GLY A 302 -16.87 -25.82 -11.50
N GLU A 303 -15.63 -25.57 -11.19
CA GLU A 303 -14.48 -26.11 -11.87
C GLU A 303 -13.50 -26.74 -10.88
N THR A 304 -13.10 -27.97 -11.13
CA THR A 304 -11.99 -28.62 -10.40
C THR A 304 -10.72 -28.53 -11.25
N TRP A 305 -9.67 -28.01 -10.65
CA TRP A 305 -8.35 -27.89 -11.26
C TRP A 305 -7.32 -28.67 -10.47
N GLU A 306 -6.38 -29.31 -11.16
CA GLU A 306 -5.32 -30.13 -10.55
C GLU A 306 -3.96 -29.81 -11.13
N MET A 307 -2.92 -30.00 -10.31
CA MET A 307 -1.52 -29.89 -10.73
C MET A 307 -0.68 -30.96 -10.03
N GLY A 308 0.07 -31.73 -10.82
CA GLY A 308 1.09 -32.66 -10.32
C GLY A 308 2.32 -31.88 -9.79
N LEU A 309 2.90 -32.37 -8.70
CA LEU A 309 4.09 -31.78 -8.05
C LEU A 309 5.35 -32.62 -8.29
N GLU A 310 5.45 -33.31 -9.41
CA GLU A 310 6.59 -34.18 -9.71
C GLU A 310 7.94 -33.46 -9.53
N GLU A 311 8.91 -34.20 -8.98
CA GLU A 311 10.32 -33.78 -8.91
C GLU A 311 10.85 -33.66 -10.36
N ARG A 312 11.31 -32.48 -10.72
CA ARG A 312 12.20 -32.31 -11.86
C ARG A 312 13.63 -32.39 -11.38
#